data_5381e6456be14d9a99d46f07c6e5f140
#
_entry.id   5381e6456be14d9a99d46f07c6e5f140
#
_cell.length_a   1.000
_cell.length_b   1.000
_cell.length_c   1.000
_cell.angle_alpha   90.00
_cell.angle_beta   90.00
_cell.angle_gamma   90.00
#
_symmetry.space_group_name_H-M   'P 1'
#
loop_
_entity.id
_entity.type
_entity.pdbx_description
1 polymer ?
#
loop_
_entity_poly.entity_id
_entity_poly.type
_entity_poly.pdbx_seq_one_letter_code
_entity_poly.pdbx_strand_id
1 'polypeptide(L)'
;MLTENIPAPPAVATKPHVLVVDDEYGPRESIAFTLSAEFTVETAERASEALAKLRAKIFSVVVLDIRMPEMDGIRALEEIRKIDPLVSVVMLTGYGTLLTAQQAMLAGANQYLRKPPDIAELIDAVRKQSEATRMRRHQARLSNEAREMNAALKREIEEKQPHIWQGRASVELVHDLNNPLTVVVGYAALLVEEARAVAAVDAERGRRLRDYAGIVEKAAEDCHHLSENWRA
;
A
#
# COMPACT_ATOMS: atom_id res chain seq x y z
N MET A 1 29.38 -29.98 -12.90
CA MET A 1 29.67 -28.91 -11.91
C MET A 1 28.34 -28.26 -11.63
N LEU A 2 27.72 -28.60 -10.51
CA LEU A 2 26.48 -28.02 -10.04
C LEU A 2 26.86 -26.72 -9.33
N THR A 3 26.50 -25.57 -9.90
CA THR A 3 26.62 -24.29 -9.21
C THR A 3 25.54 -24.22 -8.13
N GLU A 4 25.96 -24.39 -6.88
CA GLU A 4 25.09 -24.15 -5.72
C GLU A 4 24.56 -22.72 -5.79
N ASN A 5 23.25 -22.62 -5.88
CA ASN A 5 22.51 -21.36 -5.80
C ASN A 5 22.52 -20.94 -4.31
N ILE A 6 23.56 -20.22 -3.90
CA ILE A 6 23.65 -19.64 -2.54
C ILE A 6 22.54 -18.58 -2.45
N PRO A 7 21.54 -18.76 -1.57
CA PRO A 7 20.53 -17.72 -1.39
C PRO A 7 21.23 -16.45 -0.88
N ALA A 8 20.91 -15.32 -1.51
CA ALA A 8 21.40 -14.01 -1.08
C ALA A 8 21.10 -13.82 0.41
N PRO A 9 22.04 -13.25 1.20
CA PRO A 9 21.81 -13.01 2.61
C PRO A 9 20.55 -12.15 2.79
N PRO A 10 19.75 -12.39 3.83
CA PRO A 10 18.55 -11.60 4.08
C PRO A 10 18.95 -10.13 4.14
N ALA A 11 18.30 -9.28 3.34
CA ALA A 11 18.52 -7.86 3.36
C ALA A 11 18.40 -7.38 4.81
N VAL A 12 19.43 -6.75 5.33
CA VAL A 12 19.44 -6.16 6.67
C VAL A 12 18.20 -5.27 6.74
N ALA A 13 17.25 -5.64 7.59
CA ALA A 13 16.01 -4.92 7.73
C ALA A 13 16.34 -3.50 8.21
N THR A 14 16.37 -2.56 7.28
CA THR A 14 16.61 -1.15 7.60
C THR A 14 15.46 -0.67 8.47
N LYS A 15 15.79 -0.01 9.59
CA LYS A 15 14.78 0.58 10.47
C LYS A 15 13.86 1.49 9.64
N PRO A 16 12.52 1.42 9.84
CA PRO A 16 11.61 2.32 9.16
C PRO A 16 11.89 3.78 9.50
N HIS A 17 11.75 4.68 8.50
CA HIS A 17 11.94 6.11 8.70
C HIS A 17 10.68 6.75 9.27
N VAL A 18 10.84 7.53 10.33
CA VAL A 18 9.79 8.31 10.99
C VAL A 18 10.19 9.78 11.01
N LEU A 19 9.25 10.66 10.68
CA LEU A 19 9.42 12.10 10.76
C LEU A 19 8.62 12.64 11.96
N VAL A 20 9.27 13.35 12.87
CA VAL A 20 8.62 14.02 14.01
C VAL A 20 8.57 15.51 13.72
N VAL A 21 7.38 16.09 13.74
CA VAL A 21 7.13 17.50 13.40
C VAL A 21 6.45 18.18 14.58
N ASP A 22 7.16 19.10 15.20
CA ASP A 22 6.73 19.85 16.39
C ASP A 22 7.53 21.15 16.48
N ASP A 23 6.93 22.28 16.74
CA ASP A 23 7.64 23.55 16.86
C ASP A 23 8.36 23.69 18.20
N GLU A 24 7.91 22.96 19.22
CA GLU A 24 8.54 22.95 20.52
C GLU A 24 9.73 21.97 20.58
N TYR A 25 10.93 22.49 20.83
CA TYR A 25 12.17 21.70 20.88
C TYR A 25 12.09 20.51 21.88
N GLY A 26 11.61 20.76 23.10
CA GLY A 26 11.55 19.75 24.15
C GLY A 26 10.71 18.51 23.79
N PRO A 27 9.43 18.67 23.49
CA PRO A 27 8.57 17.60 23.01
C PRO A 27 9.13 16.89 21.77
N ARG A 28 9.60 17.63 20.78
CA ARG A 28 10.16 17.09 19.52
C ARG A 28 11.32 16.14 19.79
N GLU A 29 12.32 16.57 20.55
CA GLU A 29 13.51 15.76 20.84
C GLU A 29 13.18 14.57 21.76
N SER A 30 12.27 14.74 22.73
CA SER A 30 11.83 13.65 23.61
C SER A 30 11.14 12.53 22.80
N ILE A 31 10.25 12.88 21.89
CA ILE A 31 9.58 11.93 21.01
C ILE A 31 10.59 11.26 20.09
N ALA A 32 11.48 12.04 19.47
CA ALA A 32 12.52 11.52 18.59
C ALA A 32 13.44 10.53 19.31
N PHE A 33 13.89 10.87 20.52
CA PHE A 33 14.69 9.98 21.35
C PHE A 33 13.95 8.67 21.67
N THR A 34 12.70 8.77 22.10
CA THR A 34 11.86 7.62 22.41
C THR A 34 11.73 6.65 21.22
N LEU A 35 11.52 7.18 20.03
CA LEU A 35 11.31 6.37 18.83
C LEU A 35 12.63 5.85 18.22
N SER A 36 13.79 6.44 18.53
CA SER A 36 15.10 6.10 17.95
C SER A 36 15.55 4.66 18.22
N ALA A 37 15.01 4.04 19.26
CA ALA A 37 15.31 2.64 19.59
C ALA A 37 14.88 1.69 18.46
N GLU A 38 13.72 1.94 17.85
CA GLU A 38 13.12 1.05 16.83
C GLU A 38 13.13 1.63 15.41
N PHE A 39 13.23 2.96 15.27
CA PHE A 39 13.07 3.68 14.01
C PHE A 39 14.29 4.54 13.68
N THR A 40 14.45 4.87 12.40
CA THR A 40 15.32 5.97 11.98
C THR A 40 14.52 7.26 12.01
N VAL A 41 14.80 8.13 12.98
CA VAL A 41 13.98 9.31 13.22
C VAL A 41 14.66 10.55 12.64
N GLU A 42 13.89 11.36 11.92
CA GLU A 42 14.21 12.72 11.56
C GLU A 42 13.20 13.68 12.21
N THR A 43 13.63 14.90 12.49
CA THR A 43 12.79 15.92 13.11
C THR A 43 12.59 17.09 12.15
N ALA A 44 11.51 17.82 12.31
CA ALA A 44 11.26 19.09 11.64
C ALA A 44 10.59 20.06 12.63
N GLU A 45 11.02 21.29 12.62
CA GLU A 45 10.49 22.35 13.49
C GLU A 45 9.21 22.99 12.92
N ARG A 46 9.03 22.88 11.61
CA ARG A 46 7.95 23.55 10.88
C ARG A 46 7.34 22.65 9.81
N ALA A 47 6.10 22.91 9.49
CA ALA A 47 5.40 22.21 8.42
C ALA A 47 6.15 22.31 7.06
N SER A 48 6.68 23.48 6.72
CA SER A 48 7.43 23.69 5.48
C SER A 48 8.67 22.81 5.37
N GLU A 49 9.42 22.65 6.47
CA GLU A 49 10.58 21.75 6.55
C GLU A 49 10.14 20.27 6.39
N ALA A 50 9.08 19.88 7.09
CA ALA A 50 8.51 18.53 6.99
C ALA A 50 8.12 18.19 5.55
N LEU A 51 7.43 19.09 4.86
CA LEU A 51 7.04 18.92 3.47
C LEU A 51 8.25 18.82 2.52
N ALA A 52 9.32 19.59 2.78
CA ALA A 52 10.56 19.49 2.01
C ALA A 52 11.24 18.12 2.20
N LYS A 53 11.29 17.60 3.43
CA LYS A 53 11.82 16.27 3.74
C LYS A 53 10.99 15.16 3.09
N LEU A 54 9.66 15.25 3.11
CA LEU A 54 8.76 14.31 2.48
C LEU A 54 8.89 14.24 0.94
N ARG A 55 9.25 15.35 0.30
CA ARG A 55 9.56 15.37 -1.15
C ARG A 55 10.92 14.71 -1.46
N ALA A 56 11.86 14.76 -0.53
CA ALA A 56 13.21 14.24 -0.73
C ALA A 56 13.37 12.77 -0.31
N LYS A 57 12.56 12.29 0.64
CA LYS A 57 12.70 10.95 1.24
C LYS A 57 11.33 10.33 1.52
N ILE A 58 11.36 9.00 1.58
CA ILE A 58 10.17 8.19 1.91
C ILE A 58 10.15 7.92 3.42
N PHE A 59 9.07 8.31 4.07
CA PHE A 59 8.82 8.03 5.49
C PHE A 59 7.69 7.01 5.65
N SER A 60 7.80 6.17 6.65
CA SER A 60 6.74 5.21 7.02
C SER A 60 5.65 5.88 7.85
N VAL A 61 6.03 6.77 8.75
CA VAL A 61 5.11 7.49 9.64
C VAL A 61 5.57 8.93 9.80
N VAL A 62 4.63 9.85 9.85
CA VAL A 62 4.80 11.22 10.31
C VAL A 62 4.08 11.38 11.64
N VAL A 63 4.80 11.79 12.68
CA VAL A 63 4.22 12.22 13.96
C VAL A 63 4.14 13.73 13.91
N LEU A 64 2.92 14.28 13.94
CA LEU A 64 2.67 15.67 13.59
C LEU A 64 1.91 16.39 14.70
N ASP A 65 2.49 17.46 15.21
CA ASP A 65 1.76 18.36 16.11
C ASP A 65 0.66 19.13 15.35
N ILE A 66 -0.44 19.40 16.05
CA ILE A 66 -1.54 20.19 15.50
C ILE A 66 -1.23 21.68 15.56
N ARG A 67 -0.63 22.15 16.67
CA ARG A 67 -0.42 23.57 16.87
C ARG A 67 0.98 23.99 16.50
N MET A 68 1.14 24.49 15.31
CA MET A 68 2.42 25.06 14.84
C MET A 68 2.22 26.45 14.27
N PRO A 69 3.22 27.33 14.37
CA PRO A 69 3.22 28.63 13.71
C PRO A 69 3.15 28.47 12.18
N GLU A 70 2.67 29.50 11.49
CA GLU A 70 2.59 29.62 10.02
C GLU A 70 1.59 28.66 9.37
N MET A 71 1.65 27.38 9.67
CA MET A 71 0.77 26.34 9.13
C MET A 71 0.41 25.35 10.24
N ASP A 72 -0.89 25.26 10.56
CA ASP A 72 -1.37 24.27 11.53
C ASP A 72 -1.23 22.83 11.00
N GLY A 73 -1.20 21.87 11.92
CA GLY A 73 -0.99 20.47 11.58
C GLY A 73 -2.07 19.86 10.69
N ILE A 74 -3.29 20.37 10.70
CA ILE A 74 -4.37 19.86 9.83
C ILE A 74 -4.10 20.28 8.39
N ARG A 75 -3.74 21.53 8.15
CA ARG A 75 -3.30 21.99 6.83
C ARG A 75 -2.03 21.30 6.37
N ALA A 76 -1.08 21.09 7.28
CA ALA A 76 0.14 20.33 6.96
C ALA A 76 -0.20 18.90 6.54
N LEU A 77 -1.16 18.25 7.20
CA LEU A 77 -1.65 16.92 6.84
C LEU A 77 -2.27 16.90 5.42
N GLU A 78 -3.07 17.89 5.06
CA GLU A 78 -3.64 17.99 3.72
C GLU A 78 -2.55 18.10 2.64
N GLU A 79 -1.50 18.89 2.89
CA GLU A 79 -0.35 19.01 1.99
C GLU A 79 0.47 17.70 1.95
N ILE A 80 0.65 17.02 3.08
CA ILE A 80 1.31 15.70 3.15
C ILE A 80 0.55 14.69 2.27
N ARG A 81 -0.78 14.68 2.30
CA ARG A 81 -1.60 13.77 1.48
C ARG A 81 -1.44 13.98 -0.02
N LYS A 82 -1.15 15.22 -0.45
CA LYS A 82 -0.84 15.52 -1.87
C LYS A 82 0.54 14.99 -2.28
N ILE A 83 1.52 15.00 -1.36
CA ILE A 83 2.89 14.52 -1.62
C ILE A 83 2.97 12.99 -1.53
N ASP A 84 2.44 12.43 -0.45
CA ASP A 84 2.46 11.00 -0.17
C ASP A 84 1.13 10.54 0.44
N PRO A 85 0.21 10.03 -0.38
CA PRO A 85 -1.08 9.56 0.10
C PRO A 85 -0.99 8.27 0.94
N LEU A 86 0.15 7.56 0.88
CA LEU A 86 0.32 6.26 1.53
C LEU A 86 0.96 6.36 2.91
N VAL A 87 1.69 7.43 3.22
CA VAL A 87 2.33 7.60 4.53
C VAL A 87 1.29 7.65 5.64
N SER A 88 1.58 7.02 6.78
CA SER A 88 0.72 7.17 7.96
C SER A 88 1.04 8.48 8.68
N VAL A 89 0.00 9.16 9.17
CA VAL A 89 0.14 10.36 9.99
C VAL A 89 -0.52 10.11 11.34
N VAL A 90 0.27 10.26 12.41
CA VAL A 90 -0.15 10.23 13.81
C VAL A 90 -0.16 11.67 14.31
N MET A 91 -1.35 12.19 14.63
CA MET A 91 -1.48 13.56 15.12
C MET A 91 -1.25 13.61 16.63
N LEU A 92 -0.51 14.61 17.08
CA LEU A 92 -0.33 14.92 18.50
C LEU A 92 -1.03 16.23 18.85
N THR A 93 -1.62 16.31 20.04
CA THR A 93 -2.31 17.52 20.49
C THR A 93 -2.24 17.74 22.00
N GLY A 94 -1.93 18.94 22.40
CA GLY A 94 -2.00 19.36 23.81
C GLY A 94 -3.40 19.73 24.28
N TYR A 95 -4.31 20.13 23.37
CA TYR A 95 -5.66 20.57 23.65
C TYR A 95 -6.66 19.94 22.68
N GLY A 96 -6.83 18.62 22.81
CA GLY A 96 -7.76 17.89 21.94
C GLY A 96 -9.21 18.10 22.35
N THR A 97 -9.94 18.88 21.57
CA THR A 97 -11.42 18.79 21.59
C THR A 97 -11.85 17.64 20.69
N LEU A 98 -13.03 17.07 20.93
CA LEU A 98 -13.61 16.08 20.03
C LEU A 98 -13.68 16.60 18.58
N LEU A 99 -13.93 17.88 18.41
CA LEU A 99 -14.00 18.55 17.11
C LEU A 99 -12.66 18.52 16.37
N THR A 100 -11.55 18.82 17.05
CA THR A 100 -10.21 18.80 16.44
C THR A 100 -9.79 17.39 16.05
N ALA A 101 -10.13 16.40 16.85
CA ALA A 101 -9.89 15.00 16.52
C ALA A 101 -10.70 14.57 15.28
N GLN A 102 -11.96 14.95 15.20
CA GLN A 102 -12.81 14.69 14.03
C GLN A 102 -12.25 15.36 12.76
N GLN A 103 -11.84 16.62 12.84
CA GLN A 103 -11.23 17.34 11.71
C GLN A 103 -9.94 16.64 11.23
N ALA A 104 -9.07 16.23 12.14
CA ALA A 104 -7.85 15.50 11.79
C ALA A 104 -8.16 14.18 11.08
N MET A 105 -9.14 13.41 11.57
CA MET A 105 -9.53 12.16 10.95
C MET A 105 -10.16 12.37 9.56
N LEU A 106 -10.99 13.40 9.39
CA LEU A 106 -11.56 13.77 8.09
C LEU A 106 -10.49 14.24 7.08
N ALA A 107 -9.44 14.93 7.56
CA ALA A 107 -8.30 15.31 6.75
C ALA A 107 -7.37 14.13 6.40
N GLY A 108 -7.65 12.94 6.94
CA GLY A 108 -6.92 11.71 6.62
C GLY A 108 -5.81 11.36 7.60
N ALA A 109 -5.88 11.80 8.86
CA ALA A 109 -5.04 11.26 9.93
C ALA A 109 -5.32 9.77 10.14
N ASN A 110 -4.29 9.02 10.47
CA ASN A 110 -4.42 7.58 10.74
C ASN A 110 -4.61 7.29 12.22
N GLN A 111 -4.12 8.17 13.06
CA GLN A 111 -4.25 8.07 14.51
C GLN A 111 -4.11 9.45 15.15
N TYR A 112 -4.63 9.57 16.36
CA TYR A 112 -4.62 10.79 17.15
C TYR A 112 -4.24 10.45 18.58
N LEU A 113 -3.24 11.15 19.14
CA LEU A 113 -2.77 10.97 20.52
C LEU A 113 -2.75 12.31 21.24
N ARG A 114 -2.99 12.28 22.54
CA ARG A 114 -2.93 13.46 23.40
C ARG A 114 -1.50 13.70 23.90
N LYS A 115 -1.06 14.95 23.95
CA LYS A 115 0.20 15.37 24.58
C LYS A 115 0.01 15.54 26.11
N PRO A 116 1.00 15.15 26.94
CA PRO A 116 2.11 14.28 26.59
C PRO A 116 1.62 12.86 26.31
N PRO A 117 2.06 12.21 25.21
CA PRO A 117 1.66 10.84 24.97
C PRO A 117 2.29 9.88 25.97
N ASP A 118 1.58 8.82 26.32
CA ASP A 118 2.19 7.69 26.99
C ASP A 118 3.23 7.05 26.08
N ILE A 119 4.40 6.71 26.62
CA ILE A 119 5.52 6.19 25.85
C ILE A 119 5.16 4.87 25.13
N ALA A 120 4.49 3.97 25.85
CA ALA A 120 4.11 2.68 25.28
C ALA A 120 3.04 2.86 24.18
N GLU A 121 2.06 3.74 24.41
CA GLU A 121 1.02 4.08 23.44
C GLU A 121 1.63 4.71 22.16
N LEU A 122 2.59 5.63 22.31
CA LEU A 122 3.27 6.26 21.18
C LEU A 122 4.05 5.25 20.33
N ILE A 123 4.86 4.41 20.98
CA ILE A 123 5.65 3.38 20.29
C ILE A 123 4.73 2.40 19.55
N ASP A 124 3.68 1.92 20.21
CA ASP A 124 2.74 0.98 19.61
C ASP A 124 1.98 1.60 18.44
N ALA A 125 1.53 2.85 18.59
CA ALA A 125 0.89 3.62 17.51
C ALA A 125 1.81 3.74 16.29
N VAL A 126 3.06 4.16 16.48
CA VAL A 126 4.01 4.35 15.39
C VAL A 126 4.37 3.00 14.75
N ARG A 127 4.56 1.94 15.53
CA ARG A 127 4.82 0.58 15.01
C ARG A 127 3.68 0.09 14.14
N LYS A 128 2.44 0.15 14.63
CA LYS A 128 1.24 -0.25 13.90
C LYS A 128 1.05 0.56 12.63
N GLN A 129 1.25 1.86 12.67
CA GLN A 129 1.10 2.72 11.51
C GLN A 129 2.23 2.53 10.50
N SER A 130 3.45 2.24 10.94
CA SER A 130 4.57 1.90 10.07
C SER A 130 4.29 0.63 9.27
N GLU A 131 3.79 -0.41 9.94
CA GLU A 131 3.40 -1.65 9.29
C GLU A 131 2.25 -1.43 8.29
N ALA A 132 1.23 -0.67 8.67
CA ALA A 132 0.12 -0.33 7.79
C ALA A 132 0.59 0.43 6.53
N THR A 133 1.55 1.35 6.66
CA THR A 133 2.16 2.04 5.51
C THR A 133 2.91 1.07 4.62
N ARG A 134 3.71 0.17 5.20
CA ARG A 134 4.43 -0.87 4.46
C ARG A 134 3.48 -1.73 3.63
N MET A 135 2.38 -2.18 4.22
CA MET A 135 1.38 -2.99 3.54
C MET A 135 0.70 -2.24 2.39
N ARG A 136 0.30 -0.97 2.62
CA ARG A 136 -0.31 -0.14 1.56
C ARG A 136 0.63 0.08 0.39
N ARG A 137 1.92 0.37 0.64
CA ARG A 137 2.93 0.53 -0.41
C ARG A 137 3.17 -0.76 -1.19
N HIS A 138 3.23 -1.89 -0.48
CA HIS A 138 3.38 -3.20 -1.12
C HIS A 138 2.19 -3.49 -2.05
N GLN A 139 0.97 -3.28 -1.57
CA GLN A 139 -0.25 -3.48 -2.36
C GLN A 139 -0.32 -2.54 -3.57
N ALA A 140 0.04 -1.27 -3.39
CA ALA A 140 0.09 -0.30 -4.50
C ALA A 140 1.11 -0.72 -5.56
N ARG A 141 2.29 -1.23 -5.14
CA ARG A 141 3.31 -1.75 -6.07
C ARG A 141 2.79 -2.94 -6.87
N LEU A 142 2.22 -3.95 -6.20
CA LEU A 142 1.67 -5.12 -6.88
C LEU A 142 0.55 -4.73 -7.86
N SER A 143 -0.31 -3.79 -7.48
CA SER A 143 -1.36 -3.28 -8.36
C SER A 143 -0.81 -2.59 -9.61
N ASN A 144 0.29 -1.84 -9.49
CA ASN A 144 0.94 -1.20 -10.62
C ASN A 144 1.64 -2.23 -11.52
N GLU A 145 2.38 -3.17 -10.94
CA GLU A 145 3.02 -4.26 -11.69
C GLU A 145 1.97 -5.07 -12.48
N ALA A 146 0.83 -5.39 -11.88
CA ALA A 146 -0.27 -6.07 -12.56
C ALA A 146 -0.87 -5.23 -13.70
N ARG A 147 -1.02 -3.91 -13.53
CA ARG A 147 -1.50 -3.01 -14.58
C ARG A 147 -0.53 -2.91 -15.74
N GLU A 148 0.77 -2.80 -15.46
CA GLU A 148 1.81 -2.77 -16.48
C GLU A 148 1.86 -4.08 -17.28
N MET A 149 1.78 -5.23 -16.59
CA MET A 149 1.71 -6.53 -17.23
C MET A 149 0.49 -6.66 -18.13
N ASN A 150 -0.69 -6.26 -17.67
CA ASN A 150 -1.91 -6.28 -18.47
C ASN A 150 -1.81 -5.35 -19.69
N ALA A 151 -1.19 -4.18 -19.53
CA ALA A 151 -0.98 -3.26 -20.65
C ALA A 151 0.00 -3.83 -21.68
N ALA A 152 1.06 -4.52 -21.23
CA ALA A 152 2.01 -5.19 -22.13
C ALA A 152 1.35 -6.34 -22.89
N LEU A 153 0.57 -7.19 -22.21
CA LEU A 153 -0.18 -8.28 -22.84
C LEU A 153 -1.19 -7.78 -23.87
N LYS A 154 -1.90 -6.70 -23.59
CA LYS A 154 -2.82 -6.08 -24.54
C LYS A 154 -2.11 -5.62 -25.81
N ARG A 155 -0.96 -4.96 -25.69
CA ARG A 155 -0.15 -4.53 -26.84
C ARG A 155 0.33 -5.74 -27.67
N GLU A 156 0.79 -6.79 -27.01
CA GLU A 156 1.23 -8.00 -27.71
C GLU A 156 0.09 -8.68 -28.47
N ILE A 157 -1.11 -8.71 -27.90
CA ILE A 157 -2.31 -9.22 -28.56
C ILE A 157 -2.65 -8.33 -29.78
N GLU A 158 -2.66 -7.01 -29.63
CA GLU A 158 -2.95 -6.05 -30.70
C GLU A 158 -1.92 -6.15 -31.87
N GLU A 159 -0.64 -6.32 -31.54
CA GLU A 159 0.42 -6.50 -32.54
C GLU A 159 0.29 -7.81 -33.33
N LYS A 160 -0.18 -8.88 -32.67
CA LYS A 160 -0.37 -10.20 -33.32
C LYS A 160 -1.69 -10.32 -34.08
N GLN A 161 -2.67 -9.44 -33.85
CA GLN A 161 -3.98 -9.45 -34.53
C GLN A 161 -3.90 -9.42 -36.08
N PRO A 162 -2.99 -8.67 -36.77
CA PRO A 162 -2.93 -8.67 -38.21
C PRO A 162 -2.59 -10.02 -38.82
N HIS A 163 -1.93 -10.91 -38.10
CA HIS A 163 -1.54 -12.24 -38.58
C HIS A 163 -2.60 -13.33 -38.36
N ILE A 164 -3.63 -13.05 -37.57
CA ILE A 164 -4.70 -14.02 -37.23
C ILE A 164 -5.72 -14.18 -38.37
N TRP A 165 -5.86 -13.19 -39.23
CA TRP A 165 -6.84 -13.19 -40.33
C TRP A 165 -6.42 -14.04 -41.55
N GLN A 166 -5.24 -14.66 -41.55
CA GLN A 166 -4.82 -15.61 -42.62
C GLN A 166 -4.88 -17.07 -42.12
N GLY A 167 -6.02 -17.56 -41.89
CA GLY A 167 -6.54 -18.91 -42.15
C GLY A 167 -5.77 -20.17 -41.70
N ARG A 168 -4.80 -20.11 -40.74
CA ARG A 168 -4.19 -21.33 -40.17
C ARG A 168 -3.75 -21.19 -38.68
N ALA A 169 -3.81 -20.00 -38.12
CA ALA A 169 -3.29 -19.72 -36.77
C ALA A 169 -4.32 -19.90 -35.64
N SER A 170 -5.60 -20.15 -35.94
CA SER A 170 -6.66 -20.10 -34.94
C SER A 170 -6.58 -21.23 -33.90
N VAL A 171 -6.13 -22.42 -34.28
CA VAL A 171 -6.12 -23.57 -33.34
C VAL A 171 -4.95 -23.49 -32.35
N GLU A 172 -3.77 -23.09 -32.80
CA GLU A 172 -2.58 -22.90 -31.99
C GLU A 172 -2.77 -21.72 -31.02
N LEU A 173 -3.33 -20.61 -31.48
CA LEU A 173 -3.58 -19.41 -30.67
C LEU A 173 -4.63 -19.68 -29.56
N VAL A 174 -5.70 -20.44 -29.87
CA VAL A 174 -6.70 -20.85 -28.90
C VAL A 174 -6.07 -21.75 -27.82
N HIS A 175 -5.17 -22.64 -28.23
CA HIS A 175 -4.42 -23.46 -27.27
C HIS A 175 -3.51 -22.63 -26.39
N ASP A 176 -2.79 -21.65 -26.95
CA ASP A 176 -1.86 -20.77 -26.24
C ASP A 176 -2.57 -19.74 -25.35
N LEU A 177 -3.81 -19.37 -25.66
CA LEU A 177 -4.67 -18.56 -24.80
C LEU A 177 -5.31 -19.37 -23.67
N ASN A 178 -5.69 -20.61 -23.92
CA ASN A 178 -6.31 -21.46 -22.90
C ASN A 178 -5.33 -21.86 -21.78
N ASN A 179 -4.05 -22.02 -22.09
CA ASN A 179 -3.04 -22.35 -21.09
C ASN A 179 -2.92 -21.31 -19.96
N PRO A 180 -2.69 -20.00 -20.23
CA PRO A 180 -2.65 -18.99 -19.18
C PRO A 180 -4.02 -18.77 -18.52
N LEU A 181 -5.14 -18.95 -19.24
CA LEU A 181 -6.48 -18.85 -18.65
C LEU A 181 -6.73 -19.96 -17.63
N THR A 182 -6.32 -21.20 -17.92
CA THR A 182 -6.40 -22.31 -16.96
C THR A 182 -5.62 -22.02 -15.68
N VAL A 183 -4.46 -21.39 -15.79
CA VAL A 183 -3.66 -20.98 -14.65
C VAL A 183 -4.37 -19.87 -13.84
N VAL A 184 -4.98 -18.90 -14.50
CA VAL A 184 -5.72 -17.81 -13.87
C VAL A 184 -6.95 -18.35 -13.12
N VAL A 185 -7.71 -19.26 -13.72
CA VAL A 185 -8.84 -19.95 -13.06
C VAL A 185 -8.37 -20.74 -11.84
N GLY A 186 -7.25 -21.46 -11.96
CA GLY A 186 -6.67 -22.20 -10.85
C GLY A 186 -6.29 -21.31 -9.66
N TYR A 187 -5.66 -20.16 -9.92
CA TYR A 187 -5.33 -19.20 -8.85
C TYR A 187 -6.56 -18.48 -8.29
N ALA A 188 -7.57 -18.20 -9.10
CA ALA A 188 -8.83 -17.64 -8.62
C ALA A 188 -9.53 -18.60 -7.65
N ALA A 189 -9.58 -19.90 -7.95
CA ALA A 189 -10.12 -20.93 -7.08
C ALA A 189 -9.36 -21.01 -5.73
N LEU A 190 -8.03 -20.95 -5.75
CA LEU A 190 -7.20 -20.91 -4.54
C LEU A 190 -7.48 -19.64 -3.70
N LEU A 191 -7.67 -18.49 -4.35
CA LEU A 191 -8.03 -17.25 -3.66
C LEU A 191 -9.41 -17.32 -3.02
N VAL A 192 -10.37 -18.00 -3.63
CA VAL A 192 -11.70 -18.26 -3.02
C VAL A 192 -11.57 -19.11 -1.76
N GLU A 193 -10.71 -20.12 -1.79
CA GLU A 193 -10.48 -21.00 -0.64
C GLU A 193 -9.78 -20.24 0.51
N GLU A 194 -8.77 -19.44 0.20
CA GLU A 194 -8.09 -18.58 1.17
C GLU A 194 -9.01 -17.49 1.74
N ALA A 195 -9.91 -16.95 0.92
CA ALA A 195 -10.94 -16.00 1.36
C ALA A 195 -11.94 -16.63 2.36
N ARG A 196 -12.19 -17.94 2.27
CA ARG A 196 -13.00 -18.66 3.27
C ARG A 196 -12.27 -18.76 4.61
N ALA A 197 -10.98 -19.05 4.60
CA ALA A 197 -10.16 -19.10 5.81
C ALA A 197 -10.07 -17.73 6.49
N VAL A 198 -9.88 -16.67 5.71
CA VAL A 198 -9.85 -15.28 6.21
C VAL A 198 -11.21 -14.86 6.76
N ALA A 199 -12.30 -15.26 6.14
CA ALA A 199 -13.66 -14.93 6.60
C ALA A 199 -14.00 -15.49 7.98
N ALA A 200 -13.31 -16.53 8.42
CA ALA A 200 -13.44 -17.08 9.78
C ALA A 200 -12.88 -16.15 10.85
N VAL A 201 -11.96 -15.25 10.48
CA VAL A 201 -11.29 -14.29 11.38
C VAL A 201 -11.78 -12.85 11.14
N ASP A 202 -12.01 -12.48 9.88
CA ASP A 202 -12.49 -11.18 9.44
C ASP A 202 -13.49 -11.36 8.29
N ALA A 203 -14.78 -11.33 8.62
CA ALA A 203 -15.87 -11.60 7.69
C ALA A 203 -15.97 -10.55 6.55
N GLU A 204 -15.57 -9.32 6.79
CA GLU A 204 -15.64 -8.26 5.77
C GLU A 204 -14.50 -8.40 4.76
N ARG A 205 -13.30 -8.69 5.23
CA ARG A 205 -12.13 -8.94 4.39
C ARG A 205 -12.30 -10.21 3.56
N GLY A 206 -12.85 -11.26 4.15
CA GLY A 206 -13.15 -12.51 3.46
C GLY A 206 -14.22 -12.37 2.38
N ARG A 207 -15.22 -11.48 2.56
CA ARG A 207 -16.19 -11.14 1.50
C ARG A 207 -15.54 -10.45 0.33
N ARG A 208 -14.76 -9.39 0.58
CA ARG A 208 -14.06 -8.64 -0.48
C ARG A 208 -13.12 -9.52 -1.31
N LEU A 209 -12.39 -10.42 -0.67
CA LEU A 209 -11.52 -11.36 -1.39
C LEU A 209 -12.29 -12.32 -2.29
N ARG A 210 -13.44 -12.83 -1.84
CA ARG A 210 -14.33 -13.67 -2.66
C ARG A 210 -14.90 -12.91 -3.86
N ASP A 211 -15.30 -11.65 -3.66
CA ASP A 211 -15.84 -10.82 -4.75
C ASP A 211 -14.77 -10.58 -5.83
N TYR A 212 -13.52 -10.32 -5.43
CA TYR A 212 -12.41 -10.17 -6.38
C TYR A 212 -12.07 -11.48 -7.11
N ALA A 213 -12.03 -12.59 -6.39
CA ALA A 213 -11.79 -13.89 -6.99
C ALA A 213 -12.91 -14.26 -7.99
N GLY A 214 -14.19 -14.01 -7.65
CA GLY A 214 -15.34 -14.23 -8.53
C GLY A 214 -15.31 -13.36 -9.79
N ILE A 215 -14.80 -12.13 -9.72
CA ILE A 215 -14.60 -11.28 -10.91
C ILE A 215 -13.54 -11.88 -11.83
N VAL A 216 -12.44 -12.38 -11.28
CA VAL A 216 -11.34 -12.99 -12.04
C VAL A 216 -11.79 -14.30 -12.69
N GLU A 217 -12.51 -15.15 -11.94
CA GLU A 217 -13.05 -16.41 -12.42
C GLU A 217 -14.02 -16.20 -13.58
N LYS A 218 -14.97 -15.28 -13.42
CA LYS A 218 -15.93 -14.94 -14.46
C LYS A 218 -15.27 -14.36 -15.71
N ALA A 219 -14.29 -13.47 -15.56
CA ALA A 219 -13.57 -12.92 -16.70
C ALA A 219 -12.77 -13.99 -17.46
N ALA A 220 -12.22 -14.98 -16.76
CA ALA A 220 -11.52 -16.10 -17.38
C ALA A 220 -12.49 -17.06 -18.10
N GLU A 221 -13.66 -17.33 -17.51
CA GLU A 221 -14.74 -18.12 -18.14
C GLU A 221 -15.27 -17.43 -19.40
N ASP A 222 -15.53 -16.12 -19.36
CA ASP A 222 -15.96 -15.34 -20.53
C ASP A 222 -14.93 -15.40 -21.66
N CYS A 223 -13.64 -15.34 -21.33
CA CYS A 223 -12.56 -15.51 -22.31
C CYS A 223 -12.51 -16.95 -22.89
N HIS A 224 -12.77 -17.96 -22.05
CA HIS A 224 -12.80 -19.35 -22.50
C HIS A 224 -13.97 -19.60 -23.45
N HIS A 225 -15.18 -19.11 -23.13
CA HIS A 225 -16.34 -19.18 -24.03
C HIS A 225 -16.13 -18.43 -25.35
N LEU A 226 -15.47 -17.28 -25.33
CA LEU A 226 -15.07 -16.59 -26.57
C LEU A 226 -14.12 -17.45 -27.42
N SER A 227 -13.18 -18.17 -26.79
CA SER A 227 -12.25 -19.04 -27.49
C SER A 227 -12.92 -20.28 -28.10
N GLU A 228 -13.97 -20.82 -27.45
CA GLU A 228 -14.75 -21.93 -27.98
C GLU A 228 -15.62 -21.53 -29.18
N ASN A 229 -16.25 -20.34 -29.12
CA ASN A 229 -17.05 -19.81 -30.21
C ASN A 229 -16.21 -19.50 -31.51
N TRP A 230 -14.90 -19.38 -31.34
CA TRP A 230 -13.99 -19.22 -32.50
C TRP A 230 -13.52 -20.55 -33.12
N ARG A 231 -13.81 -21.66 -32.42
CA ARG A 231 -13.55 -23.01 -32.93
C ARG A 231 -14.67 -23.56 -33.87
N ALA A 232 -15.86 -22.97 -33.77
CA ALA A 232 -17.05 -23.37 -34.54
C ALA A 232 -17.15 -22.54 -35.82
#